data_a3918d76b45704c5cf76a985d72eb7bc
#
_entry.id   a3918d76b45704c5cf76a985d72eb7bc
#
_cell.length_a   1.000
_cell.length_b   1.000
_cell.length_c   1.000
_cell.angle_alpha   90.00
_cell.angle_beta   90.00
_cell.angle_gamma   90.00
#
_symmetry.space_group_name_H-M   'P 1'
#
loop_
_entity.id
_entity.type
_entity.pdbx_description
1 polymer ?
#
loop_
_entity_poly.entity_id
_entity_poly.type
_entity_poly.pdbx_seq_one_letter_code
_entity_poly.pdbx_strand_id
1 'polypeptide(L)'
;MSHYWGAAPFYGSTFISRPYMDLKDKSASVTHFEKLKKLWDKRYILIVEGENSRSGVGNDFFDNAQSVERIICPSRNAYSKVQSIQEAIEKQADGKVVFLMLGPTAKVLAYYLSKKGIQAIDLGHIDSEYEWFKMGATSKVKFSHKHTAEHNFDQEIQLVSDAAYDASIIVKL
;
A
#
# COMPACT_ATOMS: atom_id res chain seq x y z
N MET A 1 20.87 17.68 17.69
CA MET A 1 20.07 16.77 16.83
C MET A 1 20.25 15.27 17.11
N SER A 2 20.93 14.87 18.18
CA SER A 2 21.29 13.46 18.44
C SER A 2 20.34 12.70 19.38
N HIS A 3 19.30 13.35 19.91
CA HIS A 3 18.47 12.73 20.96
C HIS A 3 17.31 11.84 20.46
N TYR A 4 17.03 11.80 19.15
CA TYR A 4 15.94 11.00 18.61
C TYR A 4 16.34 9.57 18.17
N TRP A 5 17.62 9.31 17.95
CA TRP A 5 18.11 8.06 17.37
C TRP A 5 18.59 7.02 18.38
N GLY A 6 18.73 7.40 19.66
CA GLY A 6 19.34 6.56 20.68
C GLY A 6 18.38 5.69 21.49
N ALA A 7 17.07 5.78 21.30
CA ALA A 7 16.09 5.20 22.22
C ALA A 7 15.50 3.86 21.78
N ALA A 8 15.64 3.44 20.53
CA ALA A 8 15.08 2.19 20.06
C ALA A 8 16.13 1.07 20.05
N PRO A 9 15.82 -0.11 20.59
CA PRO A 9 16.75 -1.26 20.60
C PRO A 9 16.94 -1.85 19.20
N PHE A 10 16.10 -1.49 18.24
CA PHE A 10 16.11 -2.02 16.88
C PHE A 10 15.50 -1.03 15.90
N TYR A 11 16.08 -0.93 14.72
CA TYR A 11 15.54 -0.20 13.57
C TYR A 11 15.37 -1.14 12.39
N GLY A 12 14.13 -1.25 11.88
CA GLY A 12 13.84 -2.04 10.69
C GLY A 12 14.33 -1.38 9.41
N SER A 13 14.38 -2.17 8.33
CA SER A 13 14.66 -1.66 6.99
C SER A 13 13.49 -0.84 6.46
N THR A 14 13.77 0.33 5.88
CA THR A 14 12.78 1.12 5.13
C THR A 14 12.43 0.49 3.78
N PHE A 15 13.19 -0.52 3.33
CA PHE A 15 12.98 -1.24 2.08
C PHE A 15 12.04 -2.43 2.21
N ILE A 16 11.36 -2.60 3.35
CA ILE A 16 10.45 -3.74 3.54
C ILE A 16 9.32 -3.80 2.48
N SER A 17 8.88 -2.63 2.00
CA SER A 17 7.87 -2.52 0.93
C SER A 17 8.47 -2.46 -0.49
N ARG A 18 9.80 -2.68 -0.62
CA ARG A 18 10.53 -2.73 -1.89
C ARG A 18 11.34 -4.03 -2.01
N PRO A 19 10.69 -5.19 -1.99
CA PRO A 19 11.39 -6.48 -1.87
C PRO A 19 11.87 -7.06 -3.18
N TYR A 20 11.87 -6.31 -4.29
CA TYR A 20 12.25 -6.85 -5.59
C TYR A 20 13.19 -5.93 -6.40
N MET A 21 12.71 -4.73 -6.82
CA MET A 21 13.44 -3.95 -7.84
C MET A 21 14.79 -3.44 -7.33
N ASP A 22 14.84 -2.98 -6.09
CA ASP A 22 16.04 -2.38 -5.50
C ASP A 22 17.02 -3.43 -4.92
N LEU A 23 16.68 -4.72 -4.95
CA LEU A 23 17.56 -5.79 -4.48
C LEU A 23 18.57 -6.17 -5.56
N LYS A 24 19.85 -6.32 -5.17
CA LYS A 24 20.90 -6.88 -6.04
C LYS A 24 20.66 -8.36 -6.31
N ASP A 25 20.35 -9.13 -5.26
CA ASP A 25 19.95 -10.52 -5.34
C ASP A 25 18.43 -10.62 -5.22
N LYS A 26 17.78 -10.95 -6.32
CA LYS A 26 16.32 -11.07 -6.40
C LYS A 26 15.82 -12.46 -5.94
N SER A 27 16.69 -13.40 -5.64
CA SER A 27 16.30 -14.75 -5.21
C SER A 27 15.52 -14.74 -3.89
N ALA A 28 15.82 -13.81 -3.00
CA ALA A 28 15.11 -13.63 -1.73
C ALA A 28 13.70 -13.06 -1.86
N SER A 29 13.34 -12.51 -3.02
CA SER A 29 12.06 -11.79 -3.21
C SER A 29 10.86 -12.72 -3.03
N VAL A 30 10.94 -13.96 -3.48
CA VAL A 30 9.87 -14.98 -3.30
C VAL A 30 9.54 -15.11 -1.81
N THR A 31 10.54 -15.41 -0.99
CA THR A 31 10.37 -15.57 0.46
C THR A 31 9.90 -14.28 1.13
N HIS A 32 10.33 -13.11 0.64
CA HIS A 32 9.85 -11.81 1.15
C HIS A 32 8.35 -11.63 0.90
N PHE A 33 7.89 -11.83 -0.32
CA PHE A 33 6.46 -11.71 -0.64
C PHE A 33 5.61 -12.74 0.10
N GLU A 34 6.07 -13.99 0.25
CA GLU A 34 5.40 -15.01 1.06
C GLU A 34 5.26 -14.58 2.53
N LYS A 35 6.30 -13.98 3.12
CA LYS A 35 6.25 -13.45 4.48
C LYS A 35 5.31 -12.26 4.60
N LEU A 36 5.31 -11.36 3.62
CA LEU A 36 4.40 -10.22 3.59
C LEU A 36 2.93 -10.68 3.50
N LYS A 37 2.62 -11.64 2.62
CA LYS A 37 1.28 -12.20 2.49
C LYS A 37 0.73 -12.77 3.81
N LYS A 38 1.58 -13.23 4.73
CA LYS A 38 1.17 -13.68 6.06
C LYS A 38 0.58 -12.56 6.94
N LEU A 39 0.88 -11.29 6.65
CA LEU A 39 0.33 -10.16 7.41
C LEU A 39 -1.19 -10.01 7.24
N TRP A 40 -1.73 -10.48 6.14
CA TRP A 40 -3.16 -10.39 5.83
C TRP A 40 -3.82 -11.74 5.55
N ASP A 41 -3.11 -12.85 5.72
CA ASP A 41 -3.68 -14.17 5.50
C ASP A 41 -4.92 -14.39 6.38
N LYS A 42 -6.07 -14.63 5.71
CA LYS A 42 -7.39 -14.82 6.33
C LYS A 42 -7.83 -13.66 7.25
N ARG A 43 -7.32 -12.44 7.01
CA ARG A 43 -7.71 -11.25 7.77
C ARG A 43 -8.58 -10.33 6.93
N TYR A 44 -9.43 -9.58 7.61
CA TYR A 44 -10.12 -8.44 7.01
C TYR A 44 -9.11 -7.30 6.84
N ILE A 45 -9.03 -6.72 5.64
CA ILE A 45 -8.11 -5.63 5.35
C ILE A 45 -8.84 -4.41 4.80
N LEU A 46 -8.32 -3.24 5.16
CA LEU A 46 -8.75 -1.95 4.65
C LEU A 46 -7.58 -1.31 3.91
N ILE A 47 -7.67 -1.20 2.60
CA ILE A 47 -6.69 -0.53 1.77
C ILE A 47 -7.09 0.93 1.62
N VAL A 48 -6.17 1.85 1.91
CA VAL A 48 -6.34 3.30 1.77
C VAL A 48 -5.33 3.79 0.74
N GLU A 49 -5.81 4.14 -0.43
CA GLU A 49 -4.95 4.37 -1.59
C GLU A 49 -5.42 5.54 -2.46
N GLY A 50 -4.53 6.06 -3.30
CA GLY A 50 -4.88 7.04 -4.31
C GLY A 50 -5.73 6.42 -5.43
N GLU A 51 -6.61 7.19 -6.05
CA GLU A 51 -7.57 6.73 -7.07
C GLU A 51 -6.95 5.94 -8.24
N ASN A 52 -5.68 6.21 -8.55
CA ASN A 52 -4.96 5.54 -9.62
C ASN A 52 -4.11 4.35 -9.12
N SER A 53 -4.00 4.13 -7.82
CA SER A 53 -3.14 3.07 -7.26
C SER A 53 -3.64 1.68 -7.63
N ARG A 54 -4.94 1.42 -7.45
CA ARG A 54 -5.61 0.15 -7.82
C ARG A 54 -4.82 -1.09 -7.39
N SER A 55 -4.32 -1.07 -6.15
CA SER A 55 -3.44 -2.11 -5.63
C SER A 55 -4.14 -3.48 -5.61
N GLY A 56 -3.47 -4.49 -6.14
CA GLY A 56 -3.99 -5.84 -6.28
C GLY A 56 -4.83 -6.08 -7.54
N VAL A 57 -5.20 -5.03 -8.30
CA VAL A 57 -5.93 -5.23 -9.57
C VAL A 57 -5.01 -5.89 -10.59
N GLY A 58 -5.47 -7.00 -11.15
CA GLY A 58 -4.72 -7.76 -12.15
C GLY A 58 -3.66 -8.72 -11.59
N ASN A 59 -3.57 -8.86 -10.26
CA ASN A 59 -2.66 -9.80 -9.62
C ASN A 59 -3.27 -10.46 -8.37
N ASP A 60 -2.57 -11.48 -7.84
CA ASP A 60 -3.02 -12.32 -6.71
C ASP A 60 -2.44 -11.87 -5.36
N PHE A 61 -1.97 -10.62 -5.23
CA PHE A 61 -1.23 -10.21 -4.04
C PHE A 61 -2.05 -10.24 -2.76
N PHE A 62 -3.32 -9.86 -2.84
CA PHE A 62 -4.22 -9.82 -1.69
C PHE A 62 -5.25 -10.96 -1.67
N ASP A 63 -5.16 -11.95 -2.55
CA ASP A 63 -6.17 -13.02 -2.69
C ASP A 63 -6.32 -13.90 -1.45
N ASN A 64 -5.29 -13.97 -0.59
CA ASN A 64 -5.34 -14.72 0.65
C ASN A 64 -5.97 -13.96 1.83
N ALA A 65 -6.38 -12.68 1.62
CA ALA A 65 -7.15 -11.95 2.61
C ALA A 65 -8.59 -12.51 2.74
N GLN A 66 -9.20 -12.40 3.91
CA GLN A 66 -10.60 -12.78 4.12
C GLN A 66 -11.55 -11.84 3.37
N SER A 67 -11.26 -10.57 3.37
CA SER A 67 -11.93 -9.56 2.55
C SER A 67 -11.03 -8.35 2.34
N VAL A 68 -11.29 -7.63 1.26
CA VAL A 68 -10.64 -6.36 0.93
C VAL A 68 -11.69 -5.28 0.82
N GLU A 69 -11.59 -4.24 1.66
CA GLU A 69 -12.36 -3.02 1.52
C GLU A 69 -11.42 -1.84 1.22
N ARG A 70 -11.94 -0.79 0.57
CA ARG A 70 -11.10 0.31 0.09
C ARG A 70 -11.65 1.68 0.44
N ILE A 71 -10.75 2.58 0.84
CA ILE A 71 -10.97 4.02 0.88
C ILE A 71 -10.12 4.63 -0.22
N ILE A 72 -10.78 5.30 -1.17
CA ILE A 72 -10.12 5.95 -2.30
C ILE A 72 -9.90 7.43 -1.97
N CYS A 73 -8.68 7.86 -2.11
CA CYS A 73 -8.20 9.20 -1.82
C CYS A 73 -7.69 9.89 -3.09
N PRO A 74 -7.51 11.23 -3.08
CA PRO A 74 -6.87 11.91 -4.20
C PRO A 74 -5.49 11.31 -4.53
N SER A 75 -5.21 11.10 -5.82
CA SER A 75 -3.92 10.56 -6.30
C SER A 75 -2.75 11.51 -6.03
N ARG A 76 -3.03 12.80 -5.85
CA ARG A 76 -2.04 13.84 -5.55
C ARG A 76 -2.42 14.62 -4.31
N ASN A 77 -1.39 15.01 -3.55
CA ASN A 77 -1.55 15.84 -2.37
C ASN A 77 -2.62 15.32 -1.38
N ALA A 78 -2.65 14.00 -1.14
CA ALA A 78 -3.57 13.38 -0.18
C ALA A 78 -3.48 14.03 1.22
N TYR A 79 -2.35 14.67 1.55
CA TYR A 79 -2.17 15.37 2.82
C TYR A 79 -3.18 16.52 3.01
N SER A 80 -3.64 17.14 1.95
CA SER A 80 -4.68 18.22 2.06
C SER A 80 -5.99 17.70 2.65
N LYS A 81 -6.22 16.39 2.61
CA LYS A 81 -7.40 15.72 3.17
C LYS A 81 -7.06 14.77 4.34
N VAL A 82 -5.90 14.93 4.95
CA VAL A 82 -5.39 14.02 5.98
C VAL A 82 -6.39 13.79 7.13
N GLN A 83 -7.08 14.83 7.58
CA GLN A 83 -8.07 14.73 8.63
C GLN A 83 -9.30 13.91 8.19
N SER A 84 -9.87 14.20 7.02
CA SER A 84 -11.01 13.44 6.48
C SER A 84 -10.65 11.97 6.21
N ILE A 85 -9.42 11.71 5.74
CA ILE A 85 -8.91 10.36 5.54
C ILE A 85 -8.80 9.64 6.88
N GLN A 86 -8.23 10.29 7.89
CA GLN A 86 -8.11 9.71 9.23
C GLN A 86 -9.49 9.37 9.80
N GLU A 87 -10.45 10.28 9.77
CA GLU A 87 -11.82 10.08 10.25
C GLU A 87 -12.52 8.91 9.51
N ALA A 88 -12.33 8.82 8.19
CA ALA A 88 -12.89 7.73 7.40
C ALA A 88 -12.29 6.37 7.82
N ILE A 89 -10.96 6.32 8.02
CA ILE A 89 -10.28 5.11 8.48
C ILE A 89 -10.79 4.69 9.87
N GLU A 90 -10.88 5.63 10.80
CA GLU A 90 -11.34 5.36 12.18
C GLU A 90 -12.74 4.76 12.22
N LYS A 91 -13.61 5.18 11.32
CA LYS A 91 -14.99 4.64 11.20
C LYS A 91 -15.03 3.23 10.62
N GLN A 92 -14.04 2.85 9.83
CA GLN A 92 -14.06 1.62 9.02
C GLN A 92 -13.05 0.56 9.48
N ALA A 93 -12.10 0.90 10.39
CA ALA A 93 -10.96 0.05 10.73
C ALA A 93 -11.27 -1.05 11.74
N ASP A 94 -12.47 -1.09 12.33
CA ASP A 94 -12.80 -2.07 13.36
C ASP A 94 -12.61 -3.50 12.84
N GLY A 95 -11.82 -4.31 13.58
CA GLY A 95 -11.49 -5.68 13.20
C GLY A 95 -10.58 -5.84 11.96
N LYS A 96 -10.08 -4.77 11.38
CA LYS A 96 -9.29 -4.79 10.15
C LYS A 96 -7.84 -4.37 10.35
N VAL A 97 -6.96 -4.86 9.48
CA VAL A 97 -5.63 -4.28 9.30
C VAL A 97 -5.71 -3.22 8.22
N VAL A 98 -5.17 -2.05 8.51
CA VAL A 98 -5.17 -0.92 7.57
C VAL A 98 -3.85 -0.88 6.80
N PHE A 99 -3.93 -0.88 5.48
CA PHE A 99 -2.79 -0.69 4.59
C PHE A 99 -2.87 0.68 3.93
N LEU A 100 -1.80 1.45 4.07
CA LEU A 100 -1.71 2.82 3.58
C LEU A 100 -0.79 2.88 2.36
N MET A 101 -1.29 3.44 1.25
CA MET A 101 -0.56 3.61 0.00
C MET A 101 -0.78 5.05 -0.51
N LEU A 102 -0.34 6.03 0.31
CA LEU A 102 -0.60 7.47 0.13
C LEU A 102 0.69 8.31 0.17
N GLY A 103 1.81 7.71 -0.25
CA GLY A 103 3.11 8.38 -0.21
C GLY A 103 3.45 8.92 1.19
N PRO A 104 4.00 10.14 1.31
CA PRO A 104 4.38 10.69 2.61
C PRO A 104 3.24 10.81 3.63
N THR A 105 1.99 10.97 3.16
CA THR A 105 0.81 11.06 4.02
C THR A 105 0.58 9.78 4.83
N ALA A 106 0.94 8.62 4.29
CA ALA A 106 0.82 7.34 4.97
C ALA A 106 1.57 7.31 6.30
N LYS A 107 2.76 7.91 6.37
CA LYS A 107 3.59 7.94 7.58
C LYS A 107 2.92 8.72 8.71
N VAL A 108 2.30 9.84 8.36
CA VAL A 108 1.57 10.69 9.31
C VAL A 108 0.33 9.96 9.83
N LEU A 109 -0.44 9.35 8.91
CA LEU A 109 -1.63 8.58 9.28
C LEU A 109 -1.27 7.37 10.14
N ALA A 110 -0.23 6.59 9.79
CA ALA A 110 0.21 5.45 10.58
C ALA A 110 0.53 5.84 12.03
N TYR A 111 1.20 6.98 12.22
CA TYR A 111 1.48 7.51 13.56
C TYR A 111 0.21 7.85 14.33
N TYR A 112 -0.72 8.62 13.76
CA TYR A 112 -1.94 9.01 14.47
C TYR A 112 -2.88 7.84 14.74
N LEU A 113 -3.02 6.92 13.79
CA LEU A 113 -3.84 5.72 13.94
C LEU A 113 -3.29 4.79 15.02
N SER A 114 -1.96 4.65 15.12
CA SER A 114 -1.33 3.85 16.19
C SER A 114 -1.66 4.38 17.59
N LYS A 115 -1.76 5.70 17.78
CA LYS A 115 -2.18 6.33 19.03
C LYS A 115 -3.61 5.96 19.45
N LYS A 116 -4.43 5.56 18.48
CA LYS A 116 -5.82 5.13 18.67
C LYS A 116 -5.97 3.60 18.71
N GLY A 117 -4.86 2.87 18.74
CA GLY A 117 -4.85 1.41 18.79
C GLY A 117 -5.19 0.75 17.44
N ILE A 118 -5.23 1.50 16.34
CA ILE A 118 -5.49 0.97 15.01
C ILE A 118 -4.18 0.50 14.39
N GLN A 119 -4.12 -0.76 13.97
CA GLN A 119 -2.97 -1.32 13.26
C GLN A 119 -2.96 -0.80 11.82
N ALA A 120 -2.10 0.16 11.54
CA ALA A 120 -1.91 0.73 10.20
C ALA A 120 -0.47 0.55 9.73
N ILE A 121 -0.30 0.08 8.49
CA ILE A 121 1.00 -0.24 7.90
C ILE A 121 1.14 0.53 6.58
N ASP A 122 2.19 1.33 6.45
CA ASP A 122 2.56 1.96 5.18
C ASP A 122 3.24 0.91 4.29
N LEU A 123 2.56 0.49 3.23
CA LEU A 123 3.08 -0.45 2.24
C LEU A 123 3.68 0.24 1.01
N GLY A 124 3.56 1.56 0.91
CA GLY A 124 4.16 2.34 -0.16
C GLY A 124 3.79 1.81 -1.55
N HIS A 125 4.79 1.43 -2.32
CA HIS A 125 4.65 0.98 -3.71
C HIS A 125 4.71 -0.55 -3.87
N ILE A 126 4.30 -1.29 -2.85
CA ILE A 126 4.41 -2.76 -2.81
C ILE A 126 3.74 -3.45 -4.00
N ASP A 127 2.64 -2.89 -4.50
CA ASP A 127 1.93 -3.46 -5.64
C ASP A 127 2.76 -3.40 -6.93
N SER A 128 3.42 -2.26 -7.21
CA SER A 128 4.35 -2.15 -8.34
C SER A 128 5.52 -3.14 -8.21
N GLU A 129 6.07 -3.30 -7.01
CA GLU A 129 7.13 -4.27 -6.73
C GLU A 129 6.66 -5.71 -6.99
N TYR A 130 5.42 -6.04 -6.61
CA TYR A 130 4.85 -7.36 -6.83
C TYR A 130 4.60 -7.63 -8.32
N GLU A 131 4.09 -6.67 -9.06
CA GLU A 131 3.91 -6.78 -10.51
C GLU A 131 5.26 -7.01 -11.23
N TRP A 132 6.27 -6.21 -10.91
CA TRP A 132 7.62 -6.39 -11.49
C TRP A 132 8.21 -7.76 -11.13
N PHE A 133 7.97 -8.24 -9.91
CA PHE A 133 8.37 -9.58 -9.50
C PHE A 133 7.66 -10.66 -10.33
N LYS A 134 6.36 -10.58 -10.50
CA LYS A 134 5.58 -11.55 -11.31
C LYS A 134 6.02 -11.56 -12.78
N MET A 135 6.40 -10.40 -13.31
CA MET A 135 6.93 -10.26 -14.68
C MET A 135 8.38 -10.76 -14.83
N GLY A 136 9.11 -10.97 -13.73
CA GLY A 136 10.57 -11.18 -13.80
C GLY A 136 11.32 -9.96 -14.34
N ALA A 137 10.79 -8.75 -14.11
CA ALA A 137 11.32 -7.51 -14.70
C ALA A 137 12.74 -7.22 -14.19
N THR A 138 13.62 -6.82 -15.09
CA THR A 138 15.00 -6.40 -14.77
C THR A 138 15.14 -4.89 -14.58
N SER A 139 14.13 -4.14 -15.01
CA SER A 139 14.01 -2.67 -14.85
C SER A 139 12.55 -2.31 -14.57
N LYS A 140 12.32 -1.09 -14.06
CA LYS A 140 10.97 -0.59 -13.80
C LYS A 140 10.19 -0.45 -15.10
N VAL A 141 9.05 -1.13 -15.19
CA VAL A 141 8.13 -1.10 -16.34
C VAL A 141 6.91 -0.29 -15.95
N LYS A 142 6.48 0.64 -16.81
CA LYS A 142 5.24 1.41 -16.61
C LYS A 142 4.02 0.52 -16.85
N PHE A 143 3.04 0.60 -15.95
CA PHE A 143 1.73 -0.04 -16.13
C PHE A 143 0.78 0.92 -16.86
N SER A 144 -0.01 0.38 -17.77
CA SER A 144 -0.98 1.19 -18.53
C SER A 144 -2.31 1.42 -17.80
N HIS A 145 -2.61 0.58 -16.80
CA HIS A 145 -3.94 0.50 -16.17
C HIS A 145 -3.97 0.90 -14.69
N LYS A 146 -2.82 1.23 -14.11
CA LYS A 146 -2.70 1.68 -12.72
C LYS A 146 -1.44 2.49 -12.48
N HIS A 147 -1.38 3.13 -11.32
CA HIS A 147 -0.19 3.87 -10.89
C HIS A 147 1.06 2.99 -10.90
N THR A 148 2.15 3.54 -11.44
CA THR A 148 3.46 2.92 -11.41
C THR A 148 4.41 3.78 -10.58
N ALA A 149 5.05 3.17 -9.59
CA ALA A 149 6.03 3.86 -8.76
C ALA A 149 7.11 4.55 -9.60
N GLU A 150 7.35 5.84 -9.32
CA GLU A 150 8.40 6.66 -9.95
C GLU A 150 8.23 6.89 -11.46
N HIS A 151 7.06 6.56 -12.03
CA HIS A 151 6.71 6.86 -13.40
C HIS A 151 5.67 7.99 -13.50
N ASN A 152 6.12 9.11 -13.98
CA ASN A 152 5.44 10.15 -14.71
C ASN A 152 4.00 10.53 -14.30
N PHE A 153 3.76 10.78 -12.99
CA PHE A 153 2.55 11.45 -12.50
C PHE A 153 1.21 10.89 -13.02
N ASP A 154 1.15 9.59 -13.29
CA ASP A 154 -0.07 8.90 -13.76
C ASP A 154 -0.64 9.43 -15.09
N GLN A 155 0.20 10.02 -15.93
CA GLN A 155 -0.21 10.42 -17.28
C GLN A 155 -0.53 9.17 -18.12
N GLU A 156 -1.61 9.26 -18.90
CA GLU A 156 -2.02 8.21 -19.84
C GLU A 156 -2.48 6.88 -19.23
N ILE A 157 -2.88 6.89 -17.94
CA ILE A 157 -3.47 5.70 -17.35
C ILE A 157 -4.85 5.45 -17.98
N GLN A 158 -5.03 4.26 -18.52
CA GLN A 158 -6.30 3.77 -19.04
C GLN A 158 -6.95 2.89 -17.98
N LEU A 159 -7.81 3.45 -17.16
CA LEU A 159 -8.52 2.69 -16.13
C LEU A 159 -9.48 1.70 -16.80
N VAL A 160 -9.21 0.42 -16.63
CA VAL A 160 -10.09 -0.67 -17.04
C VAL A 160 -11.11 -0.93 -15.93
N SER A 161 -12.38 -1.09 -16.29
CA SER A 161 -13.43 -1.46 -15.32
C SER A 161 -13.12 -2.81 -14.70
N ASP A 162 -13.22 -2.88 -13.37
CA ASP A 162 -13.06 -4.10 -12.58
C ASP A 162 -14.16 -4.13 -11.52
N ALA A 163 -15.15 -4.97 -11.74
CA ALA A 163 -16.35 -5.02 -10.89
C ALA A 163 -16.01 -5.44 -9.44
N ALA A 164 -15.02 -6.29 -9.24
CA ALA A 164 -14.59 -6.72 -7.90
C ALA A 164 -13.90 -5.58 -7.16
N TYR A 165 -13.02 -4.85 -7.85
CA TYR A 165 -12.40 -3.65 -7.31
C TYR A 165 -13.43 -2.59 -6.96
N ASP A 166 -14.34 -2.27 -7.90
CA ASP A 166 -15.35 -1.25 -7.71
C ASP A 166 -16.29 -1.59 -6.53
N ALA A 167 -16.67 -2.86 -6.39
CA ALA A 167 -17.49 -3.35 -5.27
C ALA A 167 -16.76 -3.29 -3.91
N SER A 168 -15.45 -3.30 -3.90
CA SER A 168 -14.65 -3.20 -2.67
C SER A 168 -14.53 -1.76 -2.13
N ILE A 169 -14.90 -0.75 -2.93
CA ILE A 169 -14.79 0.65 -2.54
C ILE A 169 -15.95 1.04 -1.63
N ILE A 170 -15.64 1.36 -0.38
CA ILE A 170 -16.63 1.75 0.64
C ILE A 170 -16.68 3.26 0.88
N VAL A 171 -15.59 3.98 0.58
CA VAL A 171 -15.50 5.44 0.72
C VAL A 171 -14.67 6.04 -0.42
N LYS A 172 -15.11 7.18 -0.95
CA LYS A 172 -14.32 8.05 -1.85
C LYS A 172 -14.24 9.46 -1.25
N LEU A 173 -13.02 10.06 -1.22
CA LEU A 173 -12.72 11.35 -0.62
C LEU A 173 -12.22 12.38 -1.63
#